data_98a8ad04205e33971d378ae06a3cbe63
#
_entry.id   98a8ad04205e33971d378ae06a3cbe63
#
_cell.length_a   1.000
_cell.length_b   1.000
_cell.length_c   1.000
_cell.angle_alpha   90.00
_cell.angle_beta   90.00
_cell.angle_gamma   90.00
#
_symmetry.space_group_name_H-M   'P 1'
#
loop_
_entity.id
_entity.type
_entity.pdbx_description
1 polymer ?
#
loop_
_entity_poly.entity_id
_entity_poly.type
_entity_poly.pdbx_seq_one_letter_code
_entity_poly.pdbx_strand_id
1 'polypeptide(L)'
;MLAMPMLTACNTGGLLGRADASAPLDCTRYQEKAPDNGAPLLLILLDLSDNSPETAGRVTARTQPYLDTALKNGEYIRLVASGGGPMTYSDCFHGDRMFQITRNNDRREEKDRLAASKVLSQEIDHIVQTERVSPKGSVTGLLAGINDEINAVRSTPDVKVNEVTVLVWTDLLGTGQESDCLNVDGKKASVSIAEALVKRCFETRQITSVGNDRVRFIGVNEGSADRPQQDLARYLKGELCRRISSDCS
;
A
#
# COMPACT_ATOMS: atom_id res chain seq x y z
N MET A 1 59.55 -34.12 23.56
CA MET A 1 58.13 -33.82 23.87
C MET A 1 58.07 -32.38 24.35
N LEU A 2 57.74 -31.46 23.43
CA LEU A 2 57.56 -30.04 23.72
C LEU A 2 56.08 -29.74 23.61
N ALA A 3 55.47 -29.34 24.70
CA ALA A 3 54.10 -28.90 24.76
C ALA A 3 54.02 -27.41 24.40
N MET A 4 53.29 -27.11 23.33
CA MET A 4 52.91 -25.73 22.95
C MET A 4 51.64 -25.33 23.70
N PRO A 5 51.55 -24.14 24.31
CA PRO A 5 50.32 -23.62 24.85
C PRO A 5 49.47 -23.02 23.71
N MET A 6 48.20 -23.43 23.62
CA MET A 6 47.19 -22.80 22.78
C MET A 6 46.80 -21.45 23.39
N LEU A 7 47.06 -20.37 22.68
CA LEU A 7 46.54 -19.04 22.94
C LEU A 7 45.08 -18.97 22.43
N THR A 8 44.14 -18.95 23.36
CA THR A 8 42.73 -18.60 23.10
C THR A 8 42.65 -17.10 22.89
N ALA A 9 42.53 -16.69 21.64
CA ALA A 9 42.20 -15.31 21.27
C ALA A 9 40.71 -15.05 21.62
N CYS A 10 40.47 -14.27 22.70
CA CYS A 10 39.16 -13.66 22.93
C CYS A 10 38.91 -12.63 21.85
N ASN A 11 38.04 -12.98 20.91
CA ASN A 11 37.57 -12.06 19.89
C ASN A 11 36.45 -11.19 20.48
N THR A 12 36.79 -10.06 21.10
CA THR A 12 35.86 -8.98 21.43
C THR A 12 35.50 -8.21 20.18
N GLY A 13 34.85 -8.87 19.25
CA GLY A 13 34.28 -8.27 18.03
C GLY A 13 32.95 -7.60 18.39
N GLY A 14 32.94 -6.29 18.18
CA GLY A 14 31.91 -5.33 18.50
C GLY A 14 30.48 -5.76 18.19
N LEU A 15 29.64 -5.60 19.18
CA LEU A 15 28.18 -5.52 19.11
C LEU A 15 27.75 -4.22 18.37
N LEU A 16 28.09 -4.12 17.11
CA LEU A 16 27.32 -3.35 16.15
C LEU A 16 26.64 -4.37 15.27
N GLY A 17 25.54 -4.93 15.79
CA GLY A 17 24.65 -5.75 15.01
C GLY A 17 24.23 -4.96 13.79
N ARG A 18 24.77 -5.35 12.62
CA ARG A 18 24.05 -5.15 11.38
C ARG A 18 22.67 -5.77 11.63
N ALA A 19 21.66 -4.92 11.72
CA ALA A 19 20.29 -5.40 11.56
C ALA A 19 20.30 -6.15 10.22
N ASP A 20 20.13 -7.46 10.28
CA ASP A 20 19.93 -8.26 9.08
C ASP A 20 18.65 -7.71 8.43
N ALA A 21 18.84 -7.02 7.31
CA ALA A 21 17.77 -6.37 6.53
C ALA A 21 16.84 -7.39 5.85
N SER A 22 16.86 -8.66 6.28
CA SER A 22 16.17 -9.77 5.62
C SER A 22 15.30 -10.63 6.54
N ALA A 23 15.20 -10.32 7.84
CA ALA A 23 14.26 -11.05 8.68
C ALA A 23 12.85 -10.46 8.50
N PRO A 24 11.85 -11.26 8.10
CA PRO A 24 10.48 -10.78 7.99
C PRO A 24 10.01 -10.24 9.33
N LEU A 25 9.24 -9.14 9.31
CA LEU A 25 8.66 -8.56 10.51
C LEU A 25 7.67 -9.55 11.13
N ASP A 26 7.80 -9.80 12.43
CA ASP A 26 6.85 -10.64 13.17
C ASP A 26 5.59 -9.83 13.49
N CYS A 27 4.60 -9.93 12.61
CA CYS A 27 3.31 -9.27 12.74
C CYS A 27 2.26 -10.17 13.46
N THR A 28 2.55 -11.43 13.75
CA THR A 28 1.55 -12.38 14.26
C THR A 28 0.94 -11.96 15.59
N ARG A 29 1.72 -11.34 16.46
CA ARG A 29 1.27 -10.83 17.77
C ARG A 29 0.23 -9.70 17.69
N TYR A 30 0.08 -9.08 16.54
CA TYR A 30 -0.87 -7.98 16.33
C TYR A 30 -2.12 -8.42 15.57
N GLN A 31 -2.18 -9.67 15.16
CA GLN A 31 -3.34 -10.23 14.47
C GLN A 31 -4.30 -10.79 15.52
N GLU A 32 -5.51 -10.33 15.51
CA GLU A 32 -6.57 -10.78 16.41
C GLU A 32 -7.79 -11.24 15.59
N LYS A 33 -8.63 -12.03 16.25
CA LYS A 33 -9.87 -12.49 15.65
C LYS A 33 -10.82 -11.28 15.45
N ALA A 34 -11.53 -11.29 14.34
CA ALA A 34 -12.52 -10.28 14.03
C ALA A 34 -13.58 -10.15 15.12
N PRO A 35 -14.07 -8.92 15.40
CA PRO A 35 -15.25 -8.72 16.22
C PRO A 35 -16.48 -9.40 15.59
N ASP A 36 -17.40 -9.92 16.42
CA ASP A 36 -18.62 -10.59 15.93
C ASP A 36 -19.48 -9.67 15.04
N ASN A 37 -19.44 -8.36 15.27
CA ASN A 37 -20.18 -7.35 14.52
C ASN A 37 -19.46 -6.88 13.24
N GLY A 38 -18.28 -7.39 12.97
CA GLY A 38 -17.43 -6.93 11.89
C GLY A 38 -16.67 -5.64 12.21
N ALA A 39 -15.74 -5.29 11.35
CA ALA A 39 -14.95 -4.07 11.44
C ALA A 39 -14.78 -3.43 10.06
N PRO A 40 -14.46 -2.12 9.98
CA PRO A 40 -14.06 -1.50 8.74
C PRO A 40 -12.75 -2.08 8.22
N LEU A 41 -12.49 -1.92 6.93
CA LEU A 41 -11.24 -2.29 6.26
C LEU A 41 -10.55 -1.04 5.70
N LEU A 42 -9.29 -0.86 6.04
CA LEU A 42 -8.36 0.01 5.33
C LEU A 42 -7.56 -0.84 4.34
N LEU A 43 -7.85 -0.71 3.05
CA LEU A 43 -7.10 -1.33 1.96
C LEU A 43 -6.10 -0.30 1.41
N ILE A 44 -4.80 -0.56 1.55
CA ILE A 44 -3.73 0.31 1.07
C ILE A 44 -3.15 -0.30 -0.19
N LEU A 45 -3.21 0.43 -1.29
CA LEU A 45 -2.64 0.06 -2.57
C LEU A 45 -1.48 1.00 -2.90
N LEU A 46 -0.30 0.42 -3.11
CA LEU A 46 0.92 1.16 -3.40
C LEU A 46 1.33 0.93 -4.86
N ASP A 47 1.24 1.97 -5.66
CA ASP A 47 1.87 2.02 -6.98
C ASP A 47 3.33 2.45 -6.80
N LEU A 48 4.22 1.52 -7.09
CA LEU A 48 5.66 1.71 -6.96
C LEU A 48 6.35 1.74 -8.34
N SER A 49 5.60 2.03 -9.39
CA SER A 49 6.11 2.08 -10.77
C SER A 49 7.16 3.17 -10.99
N ASP A 50 7.09 4.26 -10.25
CA ASP A 50 8.10 5.34 -10.20
C ASP A 50 8.70 5.42 -8.78
N ASN A 51 9.58 4.47 -8.45
CA ASN A 51 10.13 4.33 -7.11
C ASN A 51 11.50 5.02 -7.00
N SER A 52 11.54 6.22 -6.43
CA SER A 52 12.79 6.88 -6.03
C SER A 52 13.13 6.57 -4.56
N PRO A 53 14.40 6.67 -4.14
CA PRO A 53 14.78 6.50 -2.72
C PRO A 53 14.04 7.43 -1.77
N GLU A 54 13.59 8.59 -2.24
CA GLU A 54 12.82 9.55 -1.45
C GLU A 54 11.33 9.16 -1.33
N THR A 55 10.86 8.25 -2.18
CA THR A 55 9.46 7.81 -2.21
C THR A 55 9.07 7.10 -0.92
N ALA A 56 9.92 6.25 -0.35
CA ALA A 56 9.63 5.52 0.88
C ALA A 56 9.17 6.45 2.02
N GLY A 57 9.98 7.45 2.35
CA GLY A 57 9.63 8.40 3.40
C GLY A 57 8.34 9.18 3.12
N ARG A 58 8.05 9.49 1.86
CA ARG A 58 6.80 10.17 1.47
C ARG A 58 5.59 9.24 1.58
N VAL A 59 5.71 8.01 1.10
CA VAL A 59 4.66 6.99 1.24
C VAL A 59 4.29 6.81 2.70
N THR A 60 5.28 6.55 3.56
CA THR A 60 5.07 6.37 4.99
C THR A 60 4.44 7.60 5.62
N ALA A 61 4.95 8.80 5.36
CA ALA A 61 4.40 10.04 5.92
C ALA A 61 2.93 10.27 5.50
N ARG A 62 2.55 9.91 4.28
CA ARG A 62 1.19 10.10 3.77
C ARG A 62 0.22 9.02 4.20
N THR A 63 0.69 7.79 4.40
CA THR A 63 -0.16 6.68 4.87
C THR A 63 -0.35 6.69 6.38
N GLN A 64 0.63 7.22 7.15
CA GLN A 64 0.66 7.20 8.60
C GLN A 64 -0.65 7.67 9.27
N PRO A 65 -1.27 8.81 8.90
CA PRO A 65 -2.50 9.27 9.53
C PRO A 65 -3.67 8.29 9.38
N TYR A 66 -3.72 7.57 8.26
CA TYR A 66 -4.73 6.55 8.00
C TYR A 66 -4.48 5.30 8.82
N LEU A 67 -3.22 4.88 8.92
CA LEU A 67 -2.81 3.75 9.77
C LEU A 67 -3.15 4.01 11.25
N ASP A 68 -2.81 5.18 11.75
CA ASP A 68 -3.08 5.56 13.14
C ASP A 68 -4.59 5.58 13.42
N THR A 69 -5.37 6.06 12.47
CA THR A 69 -6.84 6.08 12.55
C THR A 69 -7.40 4.65 12.53
N ALA A 70 -6.95 3.82 11.60
CA ALA A 70 -7.39 2.44 11.47
C ALA A 70 -7.07 1.62 12.73
N LEU A 71 -5.86 1.76 13.26
CA LEU A 71 -5.46 1.10 14.51
C LEU A 71 -6.28 1.59 15.71
N LYS A 72 -6.59 2.89 15.76
CA LYS A 72 -7.44 3.46 16.83
C LYS A 72 -8.87 2.93 16.77
N ASN A 73 -9.40 2.74 15.58
CA ASN A 73 -10.77 2.27 15.36
C ASN A 73 -10.90 0.75 15.36
N GLY A 74 -9.79 0.00 15.45
CA GLY A 74 -9.81 -1.46 15.34
C GLY A 74 -10.20 -1.95 13.94
N GLU A 75 -9.77 -1.22 12.90
CA GLU A 75 -10.02 -1.58 11.51
C GLU A 75 -9.10 -2.71 11.06
N TYR A 76 -9.58 -3.53 10.12
CA TYR A 76 -8.68 -4.41 9.37
C TYR A 76 -7.77 -3.57 8.48
N ILE A 77 -6.52 -4.00 8.34
CA ILE A 77 -5.57 -3.33 7.47
C ILE A 77 -5.01 -4.36 6.49
N ARG A 78 -5.11 -4.07 5.21
CA ARG A 78 -4.53 -4.86 4.13
C ARG A 78 -3.66 -3.98 3.25
N LEU A 79 -2.45 -4.44 2.98
CA LEU A 79 -1.47 -3.74 2.13
C LEU A 79 -1.16 -4.58 0.90
N VAL A 80 -1.24 -3.95 -0.25
CA VAL A 80 -0.90 -4.54 -1.55
C VAL A 80 -0.01 -3.57 -2.30
N ALA A 81 1.12 -4.03 -2.79
CA ALA A 81 2.04 -3.23 -3.58
C ALA A 81 2.14 -3.79 -5.00
N SER A 82 2.25 -2.90 -5.97
CA SER A 82 2.47 -3.24 -7.37
C SER A 82 3.68 -2.47 -7.89
N GLY A 83 4.74 -3.18 -8.20
CA GLY A 83 5.96 -2.65 -8.83
C GLY A 83 6.03 -2.95 -10.32
N GLY A 84 4.87 -3.16 -10.99
CA GLY A 84 4.79 -3.48 -12.41
C GLY A 84 4.83 -4.96 -12.73
N GLY A 85 4.73 -5.79 -11.71
CA GLY A 85 4.52 -7.22 -11.78
C GLY A 85 3.12 -7.59 -11.25
N PRO A 86 2.88 -8.87 -10.97
CA PRO A 86 1.71 -9.28 -10.20
C PRO A 86 1.72 -8.56 -8.85
N MET A 87 0.54 -8.25 -8.32
CA MET A 87 0.42 -7.65 -7.00
C MET A 87 1.15 -8.50 -5.97
N THR A 88 1.97 -7.85 -5.15
CA THR A 88 2.73 -8.48 -4.08
C THR A 88 2.09 -8.22 -2.73
N TYR A 89 2.27 -9.15 -1.82
CA TYR A 89 1.77 -9.05 -0.46
C TYR A 89 2.96 -9.12 0.48
N SER A 90 2.96 -8.31 1.52
CA SER A 90 3.93 -8.47 2.59
C SER A 90 3.56 -9.65 3.50
N ASP A 91 4.53 -10.18 4.25
CA ASP A 91 4.30 -11.25 5.21
C ASP A 91 3.33 -10.85 6.34
N CYS A 92 3.23 -9.54 6.62
CA CYS A 92 2.30 -9.00 7.61
C CYS A 92 0.85 -8.95 7.13
N PHE A 93 0.64 -8.95 5.81
CA PHE A 93 -0.66 -8.72 5.18
C PHE A 93 -1.05 -9.81 4.19
N HIS A 94 -0.28 -10.90 4.15
CA HIS A 94 -0.43 -11.97 3.18
C HIS A 94 -1.75 -12.74 3.34
N GLY A 95 -2.42 -12.98 2.22
CA GLY A 95 -3.59 -13.85 2.13
C GLY A 95 -4.73 -13.42 3.04
N ASP A 96 -5.10 -14.29 3.95
CA ASP A 96 -6.15 -14.12 4.93
C ASP A 96 -5.74 -13.35 6.19
N ARG A 97 -4.47 -12.96 6.29
CA ARG A 97 -3.95 -12.23 7.44
C ARG A 97 -4.21 -10.74 7.29
N MET A 98 -5.05 -10.22 8.16
CA MET A 98 -5.35 -8.81 8.27
C MET A 98 -4.90 -8.29 9.62
N PHE A 99 -4.35 -7.09 9.60
CA PHE A 99 -3.87 -6.48 10.83
C PHE A 99 -5.05 -5.82 11.56
N GLN A 100 -5.28 -6.23 12.80
CA GLN A 100 -6.33 -5.68 13.64
C GLN A 100 -5.91 -5.71 15.11
N ILE A 101 -6.23 -4.67 15.85
CA ILE A 101 -6.08 -4.62 17.30
C ILE A 101 -7.43 -4.28 17.93
N THR A 102 -7.86 -5.16 18.83
CA THR A 102 -9.02 -4.94 19.70
C THR A 102 -8.63 -5.29 21.13
N ARG A 103 -8.80 -4.38 22.06
CA ARG A 103 -8.42 -4.58 23.46
C ARG A 103 -9.37 -3.86 24.42
N ASN A 104 -9.48 -4.40 25.62
CA ASN A 104 -10.34 -3.84 26.67
C ASN A 104 -9.57 -3.04 27.74
N ASN A 105 -8.27 -2.76 27.55
CA ASN A 105 -7.44 -2.03 28.50
C ASN A 105 -6.72 -0.86 27.82
N ASP A 106 -7.20 0.34 28.01
CA ASP A 106 -6.79 1.57 27.33
C ASP A 106 -5.28 1.82 27.34
N ARG A 107 -4.60 1.63 28.47
CA ARG A 107 -3.15 1.89 28.57
C ARG A 107 -2.33 0.88 27.79
N ARG A 108 -2.76 -0.38 27.81
CA ARG A 108 -2.10 -1.46 27.08
C ARG A 108 -2.39 -1.33 25.60
N GLU A 109 -3.63 -0.98 25.28
CA GLU A 109 -4.07 -0.72 23.93
C GLU A 109 -3.26 0.39 23.28
N GLU A 110 -3.07 1.54 23.96
CA GLU A 110 -2.26 2.64 23.45
C GLU A 110 -0.82 2.20 23.14
N LYS A 111 -0.19 1.46 24.07
CA LYS A 111 1.15 0.94 23.85
C LYS A 111 1.23 -0.03 22.67
N ASP A 112 0.23 -0.90 22.54
CA ASP A 112 0.17 -1.88 21.47
C ASP A 112 -0.10 -1.20 20.12
N ARG A 113 -0.95 -0.16 20.07
CA ARG A 113 -1.17 0.66 18.87
C ARG A 113 0.10 1.36 18.38
N LEU A 114 0.83 2.00 19.30
CA LEU A 114 2.10 2.65 18.94
C LEU A 114 3.13 1.63 18.42
N ALA A 115 3.20 0.46 19.02
CA ALA A 115 4.09 -0.60 18.56
C ALA A 115 3.66 -1.15 17.19
N ALA A 116 2.36 -1.32 16.97
CA ALA A 116 1.80 -1.76 15.69
C ALA A 116 2.00 -0.71 14.58
N SER A 117 1.73 0.56 14.87
CA SER A 117 1.98 1.66 13.95
C SER A 117 3.42 1.69 13.46
N LYS A 118 4.37 1.49 14.39
CA LYS A 118 5.79 1.40 14.04
C LYS A 118 6.10 0.20 13.13
N VAL A 119 5.54 -0.98 13.45
CA VAL A 119 5.73 -2.19 12.62
C VAL A 119 5.18 -1.98 11.21
N LEU A 120 3.98 -1.43 11.09
CA LEU A 120 3.34 -1.15 9.79
C LEU A 120 4.15 -0.14 8.97
N SER A 121 4.65 0.92 9.61
CA SER A 121 5.49 1.91 8.94
C SER A 121 6.79 1.31 8.43
N GLN A 122 7.43 0.46 9.25
CA GLN A 122 8.65 -0.25 8.85
C GLN A 122 8.38 -1.22 7.69
N GLU A 123 7.21 -1.88 7.69
CA GLU A 123 6.83 -2.78 6.60
C GLU A 123 6.59 -2.02 5.29
N ILE A 124 5.91 -0.88 5.35
CA ILE A 124 5.74 -0.02 4.18
C ILE A 124 7.10 0.43 3.64
N ASP A 125 7.99 0.91 4.52
CA ASP A 125 9.33 1.31 4.12
C ASP A 125 10.11 0.15 3.50
N HIS A 126 10.00 -1.05 4.08
CA HIS A 126 10.65 -2.25 3.56
C HIS A 126 10.13 -2.61 2.15
N ILE A 127 8.82 -2.64 1.96
CA ILE A 127 8.19 -2.92 0.66
C ILE A 127 8.65 -1.90 -0.38
N VAL A 128 8.58 -0.61 -0.07
CA VAL A 128 8.99 0.44 -1.00
C VAL A 128 10.46 0.36 -1.37
N GLN A 129 11.33 -0.07 -0.44
CA GLN A 129 12.77 -0.19 -0.69
C GLN A 129 13.16 -1.50 -1.41
N THR A 130 12.38 -2.56 -1.23
CA THR A 130 12.71 -3.89 -1.78
C THR A 130 12.02 -4.18 -3.11
N GLU A 131 10.86 -3.60 -3.34
CA GLU A 131 10.18 -3.72 -4.61
C GLU A 131 11.05 -3.09 -5.71
N ARG A 132 11.46 -3.93 -6.64
CA ARG A 132 12.25 -3.44 -7.79
C ARG A 132 11.35 -2.65 -8.70
N VAL A 133 11.78 -1.46 -9.03
CA VAL A 133 11.16 -0.67 -10.10
C VAL A 133 11.06 -1.55 -11.34
N SER A 134 9.85 -1.93 -11.69
CA SER A 134 9.58 -2.54 -12.98
C SER A 134 9.07 -1.45 -13.90
N PRO A 135 9.71 -1.22 -15.05
CA PRO A 135 9.23 -0.24 -16.03
C PRO A 135 7.88 -0.60 -16.64
N LYS A 136 7.25 -1.68 -16.19
CA LYS A 136 5.96 -2.20 -16.68
C LYS A 136 4.83 -2.07 -15.65
N GLY A 137 5.04 -1.31 -14.57
CA GLY A 137 3.99 -1.03 -13.59
C GLY A 137 2.80 -0.34 -14.24
N SER A 138 1.63 -0.84 -13.99
CA SER A 138 0.41 -0.32 -14.59
C SER A 138 -0.52 0.20 -13.49
N VAL A 139 -0.69 1.51 -13.45
CA VAL A 139 -1.74 2.15 -12.64
C VAL A 139 -3.12 1.54 -12.96
N THR A 140 -3.35 1.21 -14.22
CA THR A 140 -4.57 0.52 -14.66
C THR A 140 -4.73 -0.82 -13.95
N GLY A 141 -3.66 -1.64 -13.91
CA GLY A 141 -3.68 -2.94 -13.23
C GLY A 141 -3.92 -2.81 -11.72
N LEU A 142 -3.29 -1.82 -11.07
CA LEU A 142 -3.51 -1.55 -9.66
C LEU A 142 -4.98 -1.19 -9.37
N LEU A 143 -5.55 -0.29 -10.15
CA LEU A 143 -6.94 0.13 -9.97
C LEU A 143 -7.95 -0.97 -10.37
N ALA A 144 -7.62 -1.80 -11.36
CA ALA A 144 -8.41 -2.98 -11.73
C ALA A 144 -8.54 -3.98 -10.59
N GLY A 145 -7.48 -4.16 -9.81
CA GLY A 145 -7.43 -5.12 -8.71
C GLY A 145 -8.21 -4.70 -7.45
N ILE A 146 -8.70 -3.46 -7.32
CA ILE A 146 -9.38 -2.99 -6.10
C ILE A 146 -10.53 -3.91 -5.69
N ASN A 147 -11.44 -4.21 -6.61
CA ASN A 147 -12.59 -5.05 -6.32
C ASN A 147 -12.20 -6.50 -5.99
N ASP A 148 -11.15 -7.02 -6.63
CA ASP A 148 -10.66 -8.37 -6.35
C ASP A 148 -10.07 -8.45 -4.94
N GLU A 149 -9.32 -7.43 -4.52
CA GLU A 149 -8.78 -7.35 -3.17
C GLU A 149 -9.88 -7.20 -2.10
N ILE A 150 -10.88 -6.35 -2.33
CA ILE A 150 -12.03 -6.21 -1.44
C ILE A 150 -12.78 -7.55 -1.32
N ASN A 151 -13.02 -8.22 -2.44
CA ASN A 151 -13.72 -9.50 -2.46
C ASN A 151 -12.91 -10.61 -1.80
N ALA A 152 -11.59 -10.63 -1.98
CA ALA A 152 -10.70 -11.59 -1.31
C ALA A 152 -10.81 -11.45 0.22
N VAL A 153 -10.80 -10.21 0.73
CA VAL A 153 -10.98 -9.96 2.17
C VAL A 153 -12.36 -10.39 2.65
N ARG A 154 -13.42 -10.00 1.94
CA ARG A 154 -14.80 -10.36 2.29
C ARG A 154 -15.07 -11.86 2.24
N SER A 155 -14.27 -12.61 1.46
CA SER A 155 -14.38 -14.07 1.35
C SER A 155 -13.55 -14.82 2.39
N THR A 156 -12.75 -14.11 3.18
CA THR A 156 -11.92 -14.73 4.22
C THR A 156 -12.81 -15.25 5.35
N PRO A 157 -12.68 -16.53 5.75
CA PRO A 157 -13.44 -17.09 6.86
C PRO A 157 -13.27 -16.26 8.14
N ASP A 158 -14.35 -16.13 8.91
CA ASP A 158 -14.39 -15.38 10.18
C ASP A 158 -14.10 -13.86 10.07
N VAL A 159 -13.96 -13.33 8.87
CA VAL A 159 -13.80 -11.90 8.61
C VAL A 159 -15.13 -11.28 8.17
N LYS A 160 -15.55 -10.25 8.88
CA LYS A 160 -16.73 -9.47 8.52
C LYS A 160 -16.35 -8.02 8.30
N VAL A 161 -16.38 -7.59 7.05
CA VAL A 161 -16.09 -6.21 6.66
C VAL A 161 -17.42 -5.48 6.44
N ASN A 162 -17.63 -4.39 7.17
CA ASN A 162 -18.85 -3.57 7.09
C ASN A 162 -18.66 -2.31 6.24
N GLU A 163 -17.47 -1.69 6.26
CA GLU A 163 -17.10 -0.53 5.46
C GLU A 163 -15.70 -0.73 4.88
N VAL A 164 -15.42 -0.13 3.73
CA VAL A 164 -14.10 -0.17 3.11
C VAL A 164 -13.61 1.25 2.82
N THR A 165 -12.37 1.51 3.22
CA THR A 165 -11.61 2.67 2.76
C THR A 165 -10.43 2.17 1.94
N VAL A 166 -10.39 2.55 0.67
CA VAL A 166 -9.28 2.26 -0.25
C VAL A 166 -8.36 3.47 -0.31
N LEU A 167 -7.13 3.30 0.13
CA LEU A 167 -6.09 4.31 0.04
C LEU A 167 -5.14 3.94 -1.10
N VAL A 168 -5.06 4.78 -2.12
CA VAL A 168 -4.24 4.52 -3.31
C VAL A 168 -3.10 5.51 -3.36
N TRP A 169 -1.88 5.02 -3.15
CA TRP A 169 -0.67 5.76 -3.44
C TRP A 169 -0.31 5.59 -4.90
N THR A 170 -0.38 6.66 -5.68
CA THR A 170 0.00 6.68 -7.10
C THR A 170 0.18 8.12 -7.56
N ASP A 171 1.05 8.35 -8.52
CA ASP A 171 1.14 9.64 -9.23
C ASP A 171 0.15 9.74 -10.41
N LEU A 172 -0.53 8.64 -10.75
CA LEU A 172 -1.44 8.50 -11.89
C LEU A 172 -0.79 8.71 -13.27
N LEU A 173 0.53 8.68 -13.34
CA LEU A 173 1.30 8.95 -14.56
C LEU A 173 1.90 7.66 -15.15
N GLY A 174 1.27 6.53 -14.89
CA GLY A 174 1.77 5.24 -15.33
C GLY A 174 2.06 5.22 -16.83
N THR A 175 3.35 4.96 -17.14
CA THR A 175 3.79 4.56 -18.47
C THR A 175 3.52 3.07 -18.61
N GLY A 176 2.27 2.72 -18.85
CA GLY A 176 1.83 1.34 -18.96
C GLY A 176 2.07 0.75 -20.34
N GLN A 177 1.58 -0.46 -20.55
CA GLN A 177 1.51 -1.05 -21.89
C GLN A 177 0.56 -0.22 -22.77
N GLU A 178 0.77 -0.23 -24.09
CA GLU A 178 -0.14 0.47 -25.03
C GLU A 178 -1.61 0.05 -24.86
N SER A 179 -1.83 -1.18 -24.36
CA SER A 179 -3.17 -1.72 -24.06
C SER A 179 -3.82 -1.08 -22.84
N ASP A 180 -3.06 -0.46 -21.95
CA ASP A 180 -3.58 0.12 -20.72
C ASP A 180 -4.44 1.35 -21.01
N CYS A 181 -5.60 1.37 -20.40
CA CYS A 181 -6.56 2.44 -20.66
C CYS A 181 -6.09 3.79 -20.11
N LEU A 182 -5.28 3.80 -19.03
CA LEU A 182 -4.69 5.03 -18.45
C LEU A 182 -3.29 5.34 -18.99
N ASN A 183 -2.88 4.75 -20.12
CA ASN A 183 -1.59 5.10 -20.72
C ASN A 183 -1.56 6.57 -21.11
N VAL A 184 -0.64 7.32 -20.49
CA VAL A 184 -0.47 8.77 -20.65
C VAL A 184 0.70 9.14 -21.58
N ASP A 185 1.42 8.16 -22.12
CA ASP A 185 2.60 8.39 -22.97
C ASP A 185 2.27 9.30 -24.16
N GLY A 186 3.05 10.37 -24.29
CA GLY A 186 2.87 11.35 -25.36
C GLY A 186 1.57 12.16 -25.31
N LYS A 187 0.78 12.06 -24.22
CA LYS A 187 -0.47 12.81 -24.08
C LYS A 187 -0.21 14.22 -23.53
N LYS A 188 -0.94 15.19 -24.11
CA LYS A 188 -0.93 16.56 -23.58
C LYS A 188 -1.89 16.66 -22.40
N ALA A 189 -1.51 17.46 -21.40
CA ALA A 189 -2.38 17.71 -20.25
C ALA A 189 -3.62 18.49 -20.68
N SER A 190 -4.78 17.85 -20.61
CA SER A 190 -6.07 18.49 -20.76
C SER A 190 -7.18 17.69 -20.07
N VAL A 191 -8.24 18.37 -19.66
CA VAL A 191 -9.42 17.74 -19.08
C VAL A 191 -10.05 16.74 -20.06
N SER A 192 -10.13 17.10 -21.35
CA SER A 192 -10.73 16.24 -22.37
C SER A 192 -9.94 14.94 -22.60
N ILE A 193 -8.60 14.99 -22.51
CA ILE A 193 -7.77 13.78 -22.58
C ILE A 193 -7.98 12.92 -21.34
N ALA A 194 -7.98 13.51 -20.16
CA ALA A 194 -8.24 12.75 -18.92
C ALA A 194 -9.64 12.09 -18.95
N GLU A 195 -10.65 12.82 -19.37
CA GLU A 195 -12.02 12.29 -19.53
C GLU A 195 -12.05 11.13 -20.54
N ALA A 196 -11.42 11.26 -21.68
CA ALA A 196 -11.39 10.22 -22.70
C ALA A 196 -10.69 8.95 -22.21
N LEU A 197 -9.54 9.08 -21.52
CA LEU A 197 -8.80 7.96 -20.95
C LEU A 197 -9.64 7.24 -19.88
N VAL A 198 -10.15 7.97 -18.92
CA VAL A 198 -10.95 7.40 -17.83
C VAL A 198 -12.23 6.76 -18.36
N LYS A 199 -12.95 7.43 -19.29
CA LYS A 199 -14.13 6.87 -19.95
C LYS A 199 -13.79 5.53 -20.61
N ARG A 200 -12.70 5.45 -21.35
CA ARG A 200 -12.22 4.20 -21.98
C ARG A 200 -12.02 3.10 -20.95
N CYS A 201 -11.42 3.41 -19.78
CA CYS A 201 -11.17 2.42 -18.71
C CYS A 201 -12.46 1.75 -18.23
N PHE A 202 -13.51 2.54 -18.03
CA PHE A 202 -14.81 2.02 -17.57
C PHE A 202 -15.59 1.33 -18.68
N GLU A 203 -15.55 1.83 -19.93
CA GLU A 203 -16.19 1.19 -21.10
C GLU A 203 -15.58 -0.17 -21.43
N THR A 204 -14.25 -0.30 -21.34
CA THR A 204 -13.52 -1.56 -21.56
C THR A 204 -13.50 -2.45 -20.33
N ARG A 205 -14.06 -2.01 -19.20
CA ARG A 205 -14.07 -2.71 -17.92
C ARG A 205 -12.69 -3.03 -17.38
N GLN A 206 -11.67 -2.30 -17.79
CA GLN A 206 -10.33 -2.43 -17.20
C GLN A 206 -10.31 -1.83 -15.77
N ILE A 207 -11.14 -0.84 -15.50
CA ILE A 207 -11.40 -0.33 -14.15
C ILE A 207 -12.90 -0.39 -13.93
N THR A 208 -13.31 -0.78 -12.72
CA THR A 208 -14.72 -0.88 -12.35
C THR A 208 -15.00 -0.04 -11.11
N SER A 209 -16.24 0.41 -10.96
CA SER A 209 -16.66 1.15 -9.76
C SER A 209 -16.64 0.25 -8.53
N VAL A 210 -16.24 0.81 -7.41
CA VAL A 210 -16.33 0.18 -6.07
C VAL A 210 -17.60 0.61 -5.31
N GLY A 211 -18.50 1.32 -5.99
CA GLY A 211 -19.79 1.71 -5.42
C GLY A 211 -19.65 2.79 -4.35
N ASN A 212 -20.07 2.48 -3.13
CA ASN A 212 -20.06 3.41 -2.00
C ASN A 212 -18.83 3.29 -1.10
N ASP A 213 -17.91 2.36 -1.39
CA ASP A 213 -16.66 2.25 -0.66
C ASP A 213 -15.84 3.53 -0.85
N ARG A 214 -15.17 4.01 0.19
CA ARG A 214 -14.39 5.26 0.14
C ARG A 214 -13.11 5.04 -0.65
N VAL A 215 -12.76 5.97 -1.54
CA VAL A 215 -11.48 5.95 -2.26
C VAL A 215 -10.73 7.25 -2.00
N ARG A 216 -9.47 7.13 -1.63
CA ARG A 216 -8.58 8.26 -1.36
C ARG A 216 -7.30 8.11 -2.17
N PHE A 217 -7.11 8.99 -3.15
CA PHE A 217 -5.87 9.06 -3.91
C PHE A 217 -4.87 9.95 -3.19
N ILE A 218 -3.74 9.37 -2.80
CA ILE A 218 -2.60 10.06 -2.21
C ILE A 218 -1.38 9.89 -3.13
N GLY A 219 -0.41 10.83 -3.06
CA GLY A 219 0.76 10.79 -3.95
C GLY A 219 0.57 11.50 -5.29
N VAL A 220 -0.65 11.84 -5.69
CA VAL A 220 -0.91 12.64 -6.89
C VAL A 220 -0.24 14.00 -6.75
N ASN A 221 0.62 14.37 -7.70
CA ASN A 221 1.52 15.54 -7.71
C ASN A 221 2.77 15.44 -6.83
N GLU A 222 3.10 14.28 -6.29
CA GLU A 222 4.32 14.08 -5.48
C GLU A 222 5.47 13.43 -6.26
N GLY A 223 5.23 13.05 -7.51
CA GLY A 223 6.24 12.51 -8.41
C GLY A 223 7.23 13.58 -8.92
N SER A 224 8.31 13.12 -9.57
CA SER A 224 9.32 13.94 -10.22
C SER A 224 8.83 14.59 -11.53
N ALA A 225 7.57 14.40 -11.88
CA ALA A 225 6.97 14.85 -13.12
C ALA A 225 7.00 16.37 -13.32
N ASP A 226 7.10 16.81 -14.55
CA ASP A 226 6.98 18.21 -14.91
C ASP A 226 5.55 18.75 -14.67
N ARG A 227 5.41 20.08 -14.71
CA ARG A 227 4.12 20.73 -14.43
C ARG A 227 2.96 20.28 -15.34
N PRO A 228 3.13 20.12 -16.66
CA PRO A 228 2.07 19.57 -17.51
C PRO A 228 1.64 18.16 -17.11
N GLN A 229 2.56 17.29 -16.75
CA GLN A 229 2.23 15.93 -16.27
C GLN A 229 1.48 15.97 -14.94
N GLN A 230 1.90 16.81 -14.01
CA GLN A 230 1.18 17.01 -12.75
C GLN A 230 -0.25 17.52 -12.98
N ASP A 231 -0.46 18.41 -13.98
CA ASP A 231 -1.79 18.86 -14.35
C ASP A 231 -2.64 17.73 -14.93
N LEU A 232 -2.05 16.85 -15.76
CA LEU A 232 -2.74 15.67 -16.28
C LEU A 232 -3.12 14.71 -15.15
N ALA A 233 -2.23 14.44 -14.20
CA ALA A 233 -2.51 13.61 -13.04
C ALA A 233 -3.69 14.13 -12.21
N ARG A 234 -3.77 15.45 -11.99
CA ARG A 234 -4.90 16.09 -11.30
C ARG A 234 -6.22 15.94 -12.07
N TYR A 235 -6.19 16.07 -13.39
CA TYR A 235 -7.39 15.86 -14.22
C TYR A 235 -7.83 14.41 -14.20
N LEU A 236 -6.89 13.46 -14.29
CA LEU A 236 -7.16 12.02 -14.18
C LEU A 236 -7.78 11.68 -12.83
N LYS A 237 -7.21 12.18 -11.72
CA LYS A 237 -7.80 12.00 -10.38
C LYS A 237 -9.24 12.49 -10.36
N GLY A 238 -9.51 13.71 -10.84
CA GLY A 238 -10.85 14.27 -10.87
C GLY A 238 -11.85 13.41 -11.65
N GLU A 239 -11.45 12.91 -12.82
CA GLU A 239 -12.31 12.06 -13.65
C GLU A 239 -12.49 10.64 -13.07
N LEU A 240 -11.43 10.05 -12.51
CA LEU A 240 -11.52 8.77 -11.81
C LEU A 240 -12.47 8.86 -10.63
N CYS A 241 -12.34 9.88 -9.80
CA CYS A 241 -13.21 10.08 -8.64
C CYS A 241 -14.69 10.19 -9.00
N ARG A 242 -15.03 10.77 -10.14
CA ARG A 242 -16.44 10.86 -10.59
C ARG A 242 -17.05 9.50 -10.94
N ARG A 243 -16.25 8.46 -11.17
CA ARG A 243 -16.70 7.17 -11.71
C ARG A 243 -16.39 5.98 -10.81
N ILE A 244 -15.31 6.05 -10.03
CA ILE A 244 -14.83 4.91 -9.26
C ILE A 244 -15.63 4.69 -7.98
N SER A 245 -16.04 5.78 -7.32
CA SER A 245 -16.78 5.73 -6.06
C SER A 245 -17.62 6.98 -5.86
N SER A 246 -18.72 6.85 -5.13
CA SER A 246 -19.53 8.01 -4.70
C SER A 246 -18.85 8.84 -3.60
N ASP A 247 -17.86 8.28 -2.89
CA ASP A 247 -17.03 8.95 -1.86
C ASP A 247 -15.55 8.85 -2.24
N CYS A 248 -15.11 9.75 -3.14
CA CYS A 248 -13.73 9.78 -3.64
C CYS A 248 -13.11 11.17 -3.47
N SER A 249 -11.80 11.20 -3.10
CA SER A 249 -11.03 12.43 -2.99
C SER A 249 -9.52 12.23 -3.26
#